data_7fee602e4b6e33e4a1eb5d8421f41ebf
#
_entry.id   7fee602e4b6e33e4a1eb5d8421f41ebf
#
_cell.length_a   1.000
_cell.length_b   1.000
_cell.length_c   1.000
_cell.angle_alpha   90.00
_cell.angle_beta   90.00
_cell.angle_gamma   90.00
#
_symmetry.space_group_name_H-M   'P 1'
#
loop_
_entity.id
_entity.type
_entity.pdbx_description
1 polymer ?
#
loop_
_entity_poly.entity_id
_entity_poly.type
_entity_poly.pdbx_seq_one_letter_code
_entity_poly.pdbx_strand_id
1 'polypeptide(L)'
;MTDKKQIGLALKDSLTEFNKDKNEAWNLGTNYNNLGTMFETYVNHYLFPKLNSTKLINVELGNRFNFLAKETPYISQLSEEYVILDSVPVDLNLTKEAELMLKRNYPKMATRLYGSGVHKKQKFTLNDNENRLNWATLGDAIKYATAVYRKKISDINVDEEKEIRAMLIDYAMEHLPERLIRKVGDIDELCKELFKMVLNIQNNSEKYNQAQEASGGVTGRYTTQTPLEDMLIITTDDVKAYMLDTKIANTFQIAGLDLTNHIMSFDDLGGVWKLDSDVTATADDIPFFRALGDYQTAVGDVFNKGVVFTFDISKAPSFASAVHEIKPKSKDFALLIDVRSIYYRRNTSKLLPTYFYNNELDEYTYWLHYYSFKSISPFYNKIAVEVDPEAK
;
A
#
# COMPACT_ATOMS: atom_id res chain seq x y z
N MET A 1 5.03 34.21 -8.97
CA MET A 1 5.87 35.38 -9.29
C MET A 1 6.25 36.05 -7.98
N THR A 2 7.51 35.94 -7.57
CA THR A 2 8.00 36.60 -6.37
C THR A 2 8.00 38.08 -6.63
N ASP A 3 7.34 38.84 -5.80
CA ASP A 3 7.21 40.32 -5.97
C ASP A 3 8.62 40.93 -5.96
N LYS A 4 8.99 41.65 -7.02
CA LYS A 4 10.29 42.36 -7.14
C LYS A 4 10.56 43.25 -5.92
N LYS A 5 9.51 43.71 -5.27
CA LYS A 5 9.59 44.54 -4.04
C LYS A 5 10.08 43.72 -2.84
N GLN A 6 9.66 42.46 -2.70
CA GLN A 6 10.11 41.56 -1.61
C GLN A 6 11.57 41.18 -1.77
N ILE A 7 12.02 40.91 -3.01
CA ILE A 7 13.45 40.64 -3.31
C ILE A 7 14.30 41.88 -2.97
N GLY A 8 13.81 43.08 -3.33
CA GLY A 8 14.50 44.32 -3.00
C GLY A 8 14.64 44.59 -1.51
N LEU A 9 13.62 44.25 -0.71
CA LEU A 9 13.67 44.36 0.75
C LEU A 9 14.66 43.34 1.35
N ALA A 10 14.64 42.10 0.91
CA ALA A 10 15.55 41.08 1.38
C ALA A 10 17.02 41.43 1.07
N LEU A 11 17.31 41.97 -0.11
CA LEU A 11 18.63 42.52 -0.47
C LEU A 11 19.06 43.63 0.46
N LYS A 12 18.18 44.58 0.74
CA LYS A 12 18.48 45.72 1.62
C LYS A 12 18.79 45.26 3.04
N ASP A 13 17.97 44.36 3.58
CA ASP A 13 18.14 43.83 4.93
C ASP A 13 19.42 43.02 5.08
N SER A 14 19.75 42.17 4.09
CA SER A 14 20.99 41.37 4.09
C SER A 14 22.23 42.26 4.04
N LEU A 15 22.21 43.31 3.23
CA LEU A 15 23.31 44.30 3.16
C LEU A 15 23.45 45.08 4.48
N THR A 16 22.39 45.39 5.15
CA THR A 16 22.40 46.08 6.43
C THR A 16 23.05 45.23 7.51
N GLU A 17 22.68 43.97 7.61
CA GLU A 17 23.27 43.02 8.56
C GLU A 17 24.75 42.77 8.26
N PHE A 18 25.08 42.51 6.99
CA PHE A 18 26.49 42.31 6.59
C PHE A 18 27.35 43.49 6.93
N ASN A 19 26.90 44.73 6.68
CA ASN A 19 27.65 45.93 7.02
C ASN A 19 27.82 46.11 8.53
N LYS A 20 26.84 45.72 9.34
CA LYS A 20 26.96 45.75 10.80
C LYS A 20 28.02 44.78 11.27
N ASP A 21 27.95 43.51 10.86
CA ASP A 21 28.91 42.46 11.26
C ASP A 21 30.34 42.74 10.73
N LYS A 22 30.45 43.31 9.53
CA LYS A 22 31.71 43.76 8.98
C LYS A 22 32.36 44.82 9.86
N ASN A 23 31.58 45.78 10.35
CA ASN A 23 32.09 46.83 11.22
C ASN A 23 32.54 46.26 12.59
N GLU A 24 31.76 45.31 13.14
CA GLU A 24 32.16 44.60 14.37
C GLU A 24 33.41 43.74 14.20
N ALA A 25 33.49 42.97 13.09
CA ALA A 25 34.68 42.17 12.76
C ALA A 25 35.93 43.03 12.51
N TRP A 26 35.76 44.20 11.89
CA TRP A 26 36.84 45.15 11.69
C TRP A 26 37.38 45.69 13.01
N ASN A 27 36.51 45.97 13.95
CA ASN A 27 36.89 46.39 15.30
C ASN A 27 37.63 45.30 16.09
N LEU A 28 37.43 44.03 15.73
CA LEU A 28 38.13 42.87 16.31
C LEU A 28 39.42 42.51 15.59
N GLY A 29 39.86 43.29 14.59
CA GLY A 29 41.11 43.09 13.84
C GLY A 29 41.05 41.95 12.81
N THR A 30 39.88 41.52 12.44
CA THR A 30 39.69 40.49 11.40
C THR A 30 39.84 41.14 10.02
N ASN A 31 40.94 40.88 9.33
CA ASN A 31 41.23 41.44 8.01
C ASN A 31 40.46 40.72 6.90
N TYR A 32 39.43 41.33 6.34
CA TYR A 32 38.86 40.95 5.05
C TYR A 32 39.74 41.46 3.91
N ASN A 33 40.91 40.82 3.71
CA ASN A 33 41.90 41.29 2.72
C ASN A 33 41.56 40.93 1.27
N ASN A 34 40.44 40.25 1.03
CA ASN A 34 40.06 39.83 -0.32
C ASN A 34 38.58 40.14 -0.58
N LEU A 35 38.32 40.93 -1.61
CA LEU A 35 36.99 41.28 -2.07
C LEU A 35 36.15 40.04 -2.43
N GLY A 36 36.80 38.99 -2.97
CA GLY A 36 36.15 37.70 -3.29
C GLY A 36 35.59 37.04 -2.05
N THR A 37 36.41 36.91 -0.99
CA THR A 37 35.98 36.28 0.28
C THR A 37 34.86 37.07 0.96
N MET A 38 34.89 38.42 0.87
CA MET A 38 33.84 39.27 1.38
C MET A 38 32.52 39.07 0.62
N PHE A 39 32.59 38.96 -0.71
CA PHE A 39 31.45 38.73 -1.55
C PHE A 39 30.82 37.34 -1.29
N GLU A 40 31.64 36.29 -1.23
CA GLU A 40 31.24 34.95 -0.88
C GLU A 40 30.60 34.89 0.51
N THR A 41 31.19 35.54 1.50
CA THR A 41 30.60 35.61 2.84
C THR A 41 29.27 36.33 2.83
N TYR A 42 29.16 37.45 2.13
CA TYR A 42 27.86 38.16 1.99
C TYR A 42 26.81 37.29 1.31
N VAL A 43 27.14 36.65 0.18
CA VAL A 43 26.22 35.83 -0.58
C VAL A 43 25.76 34.62 0.25
N ASN A 44 26.70 33.89 0.84
CA ASN A 44 26.41 32.61 1.49
C ASN A 44 25.79 32.78 2.87
N HIS A 45 26.19 33.77 3.65
CA HIS A 45 25.73 33.93 5.04
C HIS A 45 24.60 34.92 5.25
N TYR A 46 24.46 35.92 4.37
CA TYR A 46 23.47 36.99 4.55
C TYR A 46 22.41 37.05 3.48
N LEU A 47 22.76 36.82 2.23
CA LEU A 47 21.85 36.94 1.12
C LEU A 47 21.04 35.66 0.89
N PHE A 48 21.71 34.51 0.76
CA PHE A 48 21.03 33.24 0.52
C PHE A 48 20.03 32.84 1.61
N PRO A 49 20.31 32.96 2.91
CA PRO A 49 19.32 32.65 3.94
C PRO A 49 18.05 33.46 3.84
N LYS A 50 18.15 34.72 3.36
CA LYS A 50 16.97 35.60 3.21
C LYS A 50 16.23 35.40 1.90
N LEU A 51 16.89 34.98 0.84
CA LEU A 51 16.26 34.66 -0.44
C LEU A 51 15.66 33.25 -0.45
N ASN A 52 16.29 32.31 0.26
CA ASN A 52 15.93 30.89 0.29
C ASN A 52 15.23 30.49 1.60
N SER A 53 14.32 31.30 2.14
CA SER A 53 13.41 30.77 3.14
C SER A 53 12.39 29.83 2.50
N THR A 54 12.88 28.74 1.93
CA THR A 54 12.05 27.69 1.35
C THR A 54 11.38 26.95 2.49
N LYS A 55 10.07 27.13 2.65
CA LYS A 55 9.28 26.31 3.53
C LYS A 55 9.20 24.91 2.92
N LEU A 56 9.96 23.99 3.44
CA LEU A 56 9.92 22.60 3.04
C LEU A 56 8.63 21.99 3.59
N ILE A 57 7.64 21.83 2.71
CA ILE A 57 6.39 21.16 3.06
C ILE A 57 6.62 19.67 2.80
N ASN A 58 6.79 18.92 3.86
CA ASN A 58 6.87 17.46 3.80
C ASN A 58 5.59 16.89 4.40
N VAL A 59 4.79 16.24 3.57
CA VAL A 59 3.63 15.47 4.01
C VAL A 59 4.06 14.01 4.10
N GLU A 60 4.11 13.48 5.30
CA GLU A 60 4.36 12.06 5.54
C GLU A 60 3.04 11.31 5.43
N LEU A 61 2.93 10.46 4.41
CA LEU A 61 1.77 9.60 4.21
C LEU A 61 2.08 8.21 4.77
N GLY A 62 1.18 7.71 5.59
CA GLY A 62 1.24 6.35 6.11
C GLY A 62 0.45 5.39 5.24
N ASN A 63 0.73 4.10 5.38
CA ASN A 63 -0.08 3.03 4.80
C ASN A 63 -1.21 2.69 5.78
N ARG A 64 -2.46 2.81 5.35
CA ARG A 64 -3.65 2.51 6.16
C ARG A 64 -3.73 1.03 6.56
N PHE A 65 -3.13 0.13 5.78
CA PHE A 65 -3.04 -1.30 6.09
C PHE A 65 -1.84 -1.66 6.97
N ASN A 66 -1.12 -0.67 7.52
CA ASN A 66 0.09 -0.93 8.31
C ASN A 66 -0.17 -1.81 9.55
N PHE A 67 -1.38 -1.80 10.10
CA PHE A 67 -1.77 -2.67 11.21
C PHE A 67 -1.78 -4.17 10.85
N LEU A 68 -1.86 -4.51 9.56
CA LEU A 68 -1.75 -5.88 9.04
C LEU A 68 -0.31 -6.32 8.83
N ALA A 69 0.62 -5.38 8.78
CA ALA A 69 2.00 -5.65 8.44
C ALA A 69 2.70 -6.44 9.55
N LYS A 70 3.26 -7.60 9.18
CA LYS A 70 4.13 -8.37 10.04
C LYS A 70 5.57 -8.21 9.57
N GLU A 71 6.41 -7.64 10.43
CA GLU A 71 7.83 -7.53 10.16
C GLU A 71 8.49 -8.90 10.22
N THR A 72 9.21 -9.26 9.19
CA THR A 72 9.99 -10.50 9.14
C THR A 72 11.39 -10.23 8.64
N PRO A 73 12.44 -10.81 9.27
CA PRO A 73 13.82 -10.62 8.81
C PRO A 73 14.08 -11.28 7.46
N TYR A 74 13.28 -12.28 7.11
CA TYR A 74 13.40 -13.03 5.86
C TYR A 74 12.03 -13.17 5.20
N ILE A 75 11.98 -12.90 3.89
CA ILE A 75 10.83 -13.23 3.05
C ILE A 75 11.27 -14.39 2.17
N SER A 76 10.68 -15.56 2.38
CA SER A 76 10.95 -16.75 1.56
C SER A 76 10.34 -16.60 0.17
N GLN A 77 10.93 -17.27 -0.80
CA GLN A 77 10.41 -17.29 -2.17
C GLN A 77 9.08 -18.04 -2.28
N LEU A 78 8.84 -18.99 -1.41
CA LEU A 78 7.61 -19.78 -1.32
C LEU A 78 7.12 -19.75 0.13
N SER A 79 5.83 -19.51 0.30
CA SER A 79 5.16 -19.64 1.58
C SER A 79 4.06 -20.69 1.45
N GLU A 80 4.05 -21.65 2.37
CA GLU A 80 3.04 -22.70 2.43
C GLU A 80 2.12 -22.45 3.62
N GLU A 81 0.84 -22.59 3.38
CA GLU A 81 -0.19 -22.59 4.41
C GLU A 81 -0.93 -23.91 4.36
N TYR A 82 -1.17 -24.51 5.50
CA TYR A 82 -1.95 -25.73 5.62
C TYR A 82 -2.96 -25.62 6.76
N VAL A 83 -4.11 -26.26 6.55
CA VAL A 83 -5.15 -26.41 7.56
C VAL A 83 -5.53 -27.87 7.71
N ILE A 84 -5.83 -28.27 8.93
CA ILE A 84 -6.34 -29.58 9.24
C ILE A 84 -7.86 -29.52 9.13
N LEU A 85 -8.45 -30.39 8.30
CA LEU A 85 -9.88 -30.45 8.12
C LEU A 85 -10.56 -31.09 9.33
N ASP A 86 -11.83 -30.73 9.53
CA ASP A 86 -12.62 -31.19 10.68
C ASP A 86 -12.73 -32.72 10.67
N SER A 87 -12.59 -33.31 11.85
CA SER A 87 -12.84 -34.75 12.05
C SER A 87 -14.32 -34.99 12.38
N VAL A 88 -14.85 -36.05 11.85
CA VAL A 88 -16.21 -36.49 12.19
C VAL A 88 -16.11 -37.44 13.38
N PRO A 89 -16.79 -37.18 14.51
CA PRO A 89 -16.82 -38.11 15.63
C PRO A 89 -17.49 -39.40 15.20
N VAL A 90 -17.00 -40.52 15.68
CA VAL A 90 -17.56 -41.84 15.42
C VAL A 90 -18.26 -42.28 16.70
N ASP A 91 -19.53 -42.73 16.57
CA ASP A 91 -20.27 -43.23 17.69
C ASP A 91 -19.60 -44.49 18.29
N LEU A 92 -19.61 -44.58 19.60
CA LEU A 92 -19.08 -45.71 20.31
C LEU A 92 -19.95 -46.96 19.98
N ASN A 93 -19.42 -47.88 19.25
CA ASN A 93 -20.09 -49.15 18.93
C ASN A 93 -19.32 -50.31 19.53
N LEU A 94 -19.78 -50.78 20.68
CA LEU A 94 -19.13 -51.82 21.46
C LEU A 94 -18.97 -53.15 20.70
N THR A 95 -19.78 -53.41 19.67
CA THR A 95 -19.70 -54.62 18.85
C THR A 95 -18.66 -54.56 17.74
N LYS A 96 -18.19 -53.39 17.36
CA LYS A 96 -17.19 -53.15 16.32
C LYS A 96 -15.88 -52.52 16.84
N GLU A 97 -15.69 -52.49 18.13
CA GLU A 97 -14.59 -51.79 18.77
C GLU A 97 -13.23 -52.29 18.30
N ALA A 98 -13.09 -53.62 18.08
CA ALA A 98 -11.83 -54.22 17.59
C ALA A 98 -11.48 -53.78 16.15
N GLU A 99 -12.48 -53.60 15.29
CA GLU A 99 -12.29 -53.10 13.91
C GLU A 99 -11.94 -51.59 13.92
N LEU A 100 -12.57 -50.82 14.81
CA LEU A 100 -12.31 -49.40 14.96
C LEU A 100 -10.94 -49.10 15.54
N MET A 101 -10.47 -49.90 16.50
CA MET A 101 -9.14 -49.74 17.12
C MET A 101 -7.99 -50.00 16.10
N LEU A 102 -8.18 -50.84 15.13
CA LEU A 102 -7.18 -51.14 14.11
C LEU A 102 -7.23 -50.19 12.90
N LYS A 103 -8.31 -49.44 12.74
CA LYS A 103 -8.48 -48.52 11.64
C LYS A 103 -7.68 -47.24 11.86
N ARG A 104 -6.63 -47.04 11.05
CA ARG A 104 -5.86 -45.80 11.05
C ARG A 104 -6.70 -44.66 10.45
N ASN A 105 -6.88 -43.61 11.22
CA ASN A 105 -7.60 -42.42 10.79
C ASN A 105 -6.60 -41.26 10.71
N TYR A 106 -6.08 -41.01 9.51
CA TYR A 106 -5.16 -39.89 9.30
C TYR A 106 -5.93 -38.57 9.16
N PRO A 107 -5.49 -37.51 9.81
CA PRO A 107 -6.08 -36.21 9.62
C PRO A 107 -5.94 -35.78 8.16
N LYS A 108 -7.01 -35.28 7.57
CA LYS A 108 -6.99 -34.69 6.24
C LYS A 108 -6.48 -33.26 6.34
N MET A 109 -5.64 -32.88 5.39
CA MET A 109 -5.08 -31.53 5.33
C MET A 109 -5.35 -30.90 3.97
N ALA A 110 -5.66 -29.63 3.98
CA ALA A 110 -5.69 -28.78 2.78
C ALA A 110 -4.48 -27.84 2.83
N THR A 111 -3.79 -27.72 1.69
CA THR A 111 -2.58 -26.89 1.58
C THR A 111 -2.72 -25.86 0.47
N ARG A 112 -2.13 -24.69 0.68
CA ARG A 112 -2.00 -23.64 -0.32
C ARG A 112 -0.57 -23.15 -0.39
N LEU A 113 -0.03 -23.09 -1.59
CA LEU A 113 1.28 -22.51 -1.89
C LEU A 113 1.09 -21.07 -2.41
N TYR A 114 1.91 -20.17 -1.91
CA TYR A 114 1.95 -18.78 -2.34
C TYR A 114 3.30 -18.50 -3.00
N GLY A 115 3.25 -17.72 -4.09
CA GLY A 115 4.44 -17.31 -4.84
C GLY A 115 5.34 -16.35 -4.06
N SER A 116 6.47 -16.01 -4.65
CA SER A 116 7.52 -15.22 -4.04
C SER A 116 7.09 -13.80 -3.67
N GLY A 117 7.68 -13.29 -2.61
CA GLY A 117 7.61 -11.87 -2.29
C GLY A 117 8.29 -11.00 -3.36
N VAL A 118 7.88 -9.74 -3.44
CA VAL A 118 8.42 -8.77 -4.39
C VAL A 118 9.56 -8.00 -3.75
N HIS A 119 10.69 -7.92 -4.46
CA HIS A 119 11.80 -7.05 -4.12
C HIS A 119 11.73 -5.79 -4.98
N LYS A 120 11.56 -4.66 -4.36
CA LYS A 120 11.53 -3.36 -5.03
C LYS A 120 12.68 -2.49 -4.56
N LYS A 121 13.04 -1.52 -5.40
CA LYS A 121 14.07 -0.54 -5.09
C LYS A 121 13.60 0.83 -5.55
N GLN A 122 13.84 1.84 -4.73
CA GLN A 122 13.71 3.23 -5.12
C GLN A 122 15.10 3.88 -5.19
N LYS A 123 15.33 4.63 -6.26
CA LYS A 123 16.57 5.37 -6.47
C LYS A 123 16.30 6.87 -6.33
N PHE A 124 17.21 7.58 -5.67
CA PHE A 124 17.27 9.03 -5.73
C PHE A 124 18.73 9.50 -5.72
N THR A 125 18.98 10.60 -6.38
CA THR A 125 20.33 11.19 -6.49
C THR A 125 20.31 12.55 -5.83
N LEU A 126 21.34 12.82 -5.05
CA LEU A 126 21.61 14.13 -4.46
C LEU A 126 22.91 14.65 -5.06
N ASN A 127 22.83 15.78 -5.76
CA ASN A 127 23.99 16.47 -6.28
C ASN A 127 24.56 17.37 -5.19
N ASP A 128 25.85 17.18 -4.87
CA ASP A 128 26.50 17.91 -3.78
C ASP A 128 26.70 19.38 -4.14
N ASN A 129 26.98 19.69 -5.42
CA ASN A 129 27.17 21.06 -5.89
C ASN A 129 25.85 21.86 -5.90
N GLU A 130 24.74 21.25 -6.39
CA GLU A 130 23.44 21.89 -6.31
C GLU A 130 22.99 22.09 -4.87
N ASN A 131 23.28 21.13 -3.99
CA ASN A 131 22.98 21.24 -2.57
C ASN A 131 23.78 22.36 -1.91
N ARG A 132 25.08 22.51 -2.22
CA ARG A 132 25.90 23.60 -1.69
C ARG A 132 25.47 24.97 -2.18
N LEU A 133 24.99 25.07 -3.43
CA LEU A 133 24.48 26.31 -4.01
C LEU A 133 23.12 26.72 -3.44
N ASN A 134 22.30 25.73 -3.09
CA ASN A 134 20.92 25.96 -2.64
C ASN A 134 20.78 26.09 -1.12
N TRP A 135 21.77 25.64 -0.33
CA TRP A 135 21.65 25.58 1.12
C TRP A 135 22.76 26.38 1.81
N ALA A 136 22.34 27.34 2.59
CA ALA A 136 23.27 28.26 3.26
C ALA A 136 24.09 27.60 4.39
N THR A 137 23.60 26.50 4.95
CA THR A 137 24.26 25.79 6.04
C THR A 137 24.23 24.28 5.84
N LEU A 138 25.22 23.58 6.41
CA LEU A 138 25.23 22.11 6.47
C LEU A 138 23.96 21.55 7.14
N GLY A 139 23.43 22.27 8.13
CA GLY A 139 22.18 21.88 8.80
C GLY A 139 20.97 21.87 7.87
N ASP A 140 20.90 22.79 6.92
CA ASP A 140 19.80 22.85 5.96
C ASP A 140 19.94 21.76 4.88
N ALA A 141 21.15 21.45 4.46
CA ALA A 141 21.43 20.32 3.56
C ALA A 141 21.01 18.98 4.19
N ILE A 142 21.31 18.78 5.48
CA ILE A 142 20.91 17.58 6.22
C ILE A 142 19.38 17.51 6.35
N LYS A 143 18.70 18.63 6.64
CA LYS A 143 17.23 18.68 6.68
C LYS A 143 16.62 18.32 5.34
N TYR A 144 17.17 18.82 4.25
CA TYR A 144 16.71 18.49 2.90
C TYR A 144 16.89 17.01 2.58
N ALA A 145 18.09 16.47 2.76
CA ALA A 145 18.36 15.05 2.54
C ALA A 145 17.42 14.17 3.37
N THR A 146 17.19 14.53 4.63
CA THR A 146 16.23 13.83 5.52
C THR A 146 14.80 13.92 4.98
N ALA A 147 14.39 15.09 4.48
CA ALA A 147 13.07 15.28 3.92
C ALA A 147 12.85 14.47 2.63
N VAL A 148 13.86 14.43 1.75
CA VAL A 148 13.84 13.59 0.54
C VAL A 148 13.71 12.11 0.93
N TYR A 149 14.51 11.65 1.89
CA TYR A 149 14.45 10.28 2.39
C TYR A 149 13.06 9.92 2.97
N ARG A 150 12.52 10.77 3.84
CA ARG A 150 11.17 10.59 4.41
C ARG A 150 10.09 10.59 3.33
N LYS A 151 10.21 11.46 2.32
CA LYS A 151 9.29 11.47 1.19
C LYS A 151 9.34 10.16 0.42
N LYS A 152 10.52 9.58 0.21
CA LYS A 152 10.67 8.28 -0.45
C LYS A 152 10.05 7.13 0.35
N ILE A 153 10.20 7.13 1.68
CA ILE A 153 9.50 6.17 2.54
C ILE A 153 7.98 6.36 2.45
N SER A 154 7.51 7.60 2.45
CA SER A 154 6.10 7.91 2.26
C SER A 154 5.56 7.38 0.92
N ASP A 155 6.32 7.55 -0.16
CA ASP A 155 5.96 7.03 -1.48
C ASP A 155 5.85 5.50 -1.46
N ILE A 156 6.80 4.80 -0.81
CA ILE A 156 6.74 3.34 -0.60
C ILE A 156 5.46 2.94 0.14
N ASN A 157 5.10 3.64 1.21
CA ASN A 157 3.90 3.34 1.98
C ASN A 157 2.61 3.49 1.14
N VAL A 158 2.55 4.54 0.31
CA VAL A 158 1.42 4.77 -0.61
C VAL A 158 1.32 3.66 -1.66
N ASP A 159 2.45 3.25 -2.21
CA ASP A 159 2.49 2.17 -3.20
C ASP A 159 2.06 0.83 -2.59
N GLU A 160 2.53 0.52 -1.39
CA GLU A 160 2.10 -0.68 -0.67
C GLU A 160 0.60 -0.66 -0.36
N GLU A 161 0.03 0.49 0.00
CA GLU A 161 -1.42 0.63 0.20
C GLU A 161 -2.20 0.34 -1.09
N LYS A 162 -1.76 0.94 -2.22
CA LYS A 162 -2.36 0.68 -3.53
C LYS A 162 -2.31 -0.78 -3.92
N GLU A 163 -1.17 -1.45 -3.69
CA GLU A 163 -1.00 -2.86 -4.01
C GLU A 163 -1.88 -3.77 -3.16
N ILE A 164 -2.02 -3.49 -1.86
CA ILE A 164 -2.92 -4.27 -0.99
C ILE A 164 -4.36 -4.07 -1.44
N ARG A 165 -4.76 -2.82 -1.73
CA ARG A 165 -6.08 -2.51 -2.26
C ARG A 165 -6.35 -3.26 -3.57
N ALA A 166 -5.40 -3.21 -4.50
CA ALA A 166 -5.52 -3.92 -5.78
C ALA A 166 -5.65 -5.43 -5.60
N MET A 167 -4.84 -6.02 -4.72
CA MET A 167 -4.92 -7.45 -4.39
C MET A 167 -6.30 -7.81 -3.81
N LEU A 168 -6.86 -6.98 -2.94
CA LEU A 168 -8.17 -7.22 -2.33
C LEU A 168 -9.30 -7.14 -3.36
N ILE A 169 -9.23 -6.18 -4.27
CA ILE A 169 -10.22 -6.00 -5.33
C ILE A 169 -10.12 -7.11 -6.38
N ASP A 170 -8.90 -7.43 -6.84
CA ASP A 170 -8.66 -8.55 -7.77
C ASP A 170 -9.20 -9.86 -7.17
N TYR A 171 -8.92 -10.09 -5.89
CA TYR A 171 -9.41 -11.28 -5.22
C TYR A 171 -10.94 -11.31 -5.13
N ALA A 172 -11.57 -10.19 -4.78
CA ALA A 172 -13.03 -10.10 -4.64
C ALA A 172 -13.74 -10.29 -5.97
N MET A 173 -13.18 -9.79 -7.08
CA MET A 173 -13.83 -9.80 -8.40
C MET A 173 -13.53 -11.08 -9.20
N GLU A 174 -12.31 -11.61 -9.10
CA GLU A 174 -11.81 -12.67 -9.97
C GLU A 174 -11.71 -14.04 -9.28
N HIS A 175 -11.50 -14.06 -7.96
CA HIS A 175 -11.18 -15.27 -7.22
C HIS A 175 -12.22 -15.67 -6.18
N LEU A 176 -13.17 -14.79 -5.88
CA LEU A 176 -14.23 -15.11 -4.95
C LEU A 176 -15.32 -15.93 -5.69
N PRO A 177 -15.70 -17.13 -5.21
CA PRO A 177 -16.77 -17.90 -5.85
C PRO A 177 -18.11 -17.20 -5.71
N GLU A 178 -18.98 -17.35 -6.72
CA GLU A 178 -20.31 -16.70 -6.75
C GLU A 178 -21.15 -16.91 -5.49
N ARG A 179 -20.99 -18.07 -4.83
CA ARG A 179 -21.71 -18.34 -3.56
C ARG A 179 -21.35 -17.39 -2.42
N LEU A 180 -20.18 -16.74 -2.51
CA LEU A 180 -19.68 -15.74 -1.55
C LEU A 180 -19.91 -14.30 -2.01
N ILE A 181 -20.55 -14.10 -3.16
CA ILE A 181 -20.95 -12.79 -3.67
C ILE A 181 -22.45 -12.66 -3.48
N ARG A 182 -22.88 -11.63 -2.74
CA ARG A 182 -24.28 -11.30 -2.52
C ARG A 182 -24.65 -10.12 -3.41
N LYS A 183 -25.65 -10.30 -4.26
CA LYS A 183 -26.22 -9.26 -5.11
C LYS A 183 -27.49 -8.72 -4.49
N VAL A 184 -27.61 -7.41 -4.40
CA VAL A 184 -28.73 -6.69 -3.78
C VAL A 184 -29.18 -5.56 -4.71
N GLY A 185 -30.42 -5.09 -4.53
CA GLY A 185 -31.04 -4.13 -5.44
C GLY A 185 -30.68 -2.67 -5.17
N ASP A 186 -30.31 -2.33 -3.94
CA ASP A 186 -29.98 -0.96 -3.53
C ASP A 186 -29.01 -0.92 -2.33
N ILE A 187 -28.54 0.29 -1.99
CA ILE A 187 -27.59 0.53 -0.91
C ILE A 187 -28.17 0.20 0.48
N ASP A 188 -29.47 0.36 0.67
CA ASP A 188 -30.13 0.04 1.95
C ASP A 188 -30.15 -1.48 2.18
N GLU A 189 -30.42 -2.25 1.13
CA GLU A 189 -30.33 -3.72 1.16
C GLU A 189 -28.88 -4.17 1.34
N LEU A 190 -27.90 -3.50 0.70
CA LEU A 190 -26.48 -3.78 0.89
C LEU A 190 -26.10 -3.66 2.36
N CYS A 191 -26.49 -2.57 3.01
CA CYS A 191 -26.18 -2.36 4.42
C CYS A 191 -26.84 -3.40 5.33
N LYS A 192 -28.09 -3.77 5.05
CA LYS A 192 -28.83 -4.81 5.80
C LYS A 192 -28.18 -6.19 5.62
N GLU A 193 -27.86 -6.56 4.38
CA GLU A 193 -27.24 -7.85 4.11
C GLU A 193 -25.81 -7.91 4.70
N LEU A 194 -25.04 -6.83 4.61
CA LEU A 194 -23.72 -6.73 5.24
C LEU A 194 -23.82 -6.97 6.76
N PHE A 195 -24.77 -6.32 7.43
CA PHE A 195 -24.99 -6.52 8.86
C PHE A 195 -25.34 -7.97 9.19
N LYS A 196 -26.24 -8.56 8.42
CA LYS A 196 -26.60 -9.98 8.57
C LYS A 196 -25.40 -10.90 8.38
N MET A 197 -24.52 -10.58 7.41
CA MET A 197 -23.30 -11.35 7.18
C MET A 197 -22.30 -11.21 8.32
N VAL A 198 -22.14 -10.02 8.91
CA VAL A 198 -21.33 -9.79 10.11
C VAL A 198 -21.78 -10.72 11.25
N LEU A 199 -23.08 -10.83 11.49
CA LEU A 199 -23.61 -11.74 12.51
C LEU A 199 -23.40 -13.22 12.14
N ASN A 200 -23.56 -13.56 10.87
CA ASN A 200 -23.43 -14.94 10.41
C ASN A 200 -22.01 -15.48 10.51
N ILE A 201 -20.98 -14.68 10.18
CA ILE A 201 -19.59 -15.13 10.22
C ILE A 201 -19.00 -15.16 11.64
N GLN A 202 -19.69 -14.56 12.62
CA GLN A 202 -19.38 -14.72 14.04
C GLN A 202 -19.75 -16.12 14.57
N ASN A 203 -20.62 -16.81 13.85
CA ASN A 203 -20.97 -18.17 14.20
C ASN A 203 -20.05 -19.17 13.48
N ASN A 204 -19.89 -20.34 14.07
CA ASN A 204 -19.16 -21.43 13.45
C ASN A 204 -19.81 -21.84 12.14
N SER A 205 -19.13 -21.71 11.03
CA SER A 205 -19.65 -21.99 9.70
C SER A 205 -18.57 -22.47 8.74
N GLU A 206 -18.95 -23.39 7.86
CA GLU A 206 -18.14 -23.84 6.72
C GLU A 206 -18.46 -23.09 5.42
N LYS A 207 -19.51 -22.22 5.45
CA LYS A 207 -20.11 -21.64 4.23
C LYS A 207 -19.32 -20.46 3.67
N TYR A 208 -18.52 -19.78 4.49
CA TYR A 208 -17.94 -18.47 4.16
C TYR A 208 -16.43 -18.51 3.91
N ASN A 209 -15.83 -19.70 3.96
CA ASN A 209 -14.44 -19.94 3.56
C ASN A 209 -14.36 -20.71 2.23
N GLN A 210 -13.18 -20.79 1.65
CA GLN A 210 -12.90 -21.48 0.38
C GLN A 210 -12.01 -22.72 0.57
N ALA A 211 -12.02 -23.32 1.76
CA ALA A 211 -11.15 -24.46 2.06
C ALA A 211 -11.40 -25.66 1.14
N GLN A 212 -12.65 -25.87 0.74
CA GLN A 212 -13.02 -26.97 -0.15
C GLN A 212 -12.49 -26.75 -1.58
N GLU A 213 -12.60 -25.53 -2.10
CA GLU A 213 -12.09 -25.17 -3.43
C GLU A 213 -10.55 -25.17 -3.44
N ALA A 214 -9.93 -24.74 -2.36
CA ALA A 214 -8.47 -24.65 -2.24
C ALA A 214 -7.81 -26.02 -2.03
N SER A 215 -8.55 -27.03 -1.55
CA SER A 215 -8.00 -28.33 -1.17
C SER A 215 -7.65 -29.26 -2.33
N GLY A 216 -7.84 -28.82 -3.58
CA GLY A 216 -7.49 -29.64 -4.77
C GLY A 216 -8.25 -30.98 -4.86
N GLY A 217 -9.49 -31.03 -4.33
CA GLY A 217 -10.31 -32.26 -4.36
C GLY A 217 -10.30 -33.08 -3.08
N VAL A 218 -9.61 -32.64 -2.03
CA VAL A 218 -9.70 -33.29 -0.71
C VAL A 218 -11.07 -32.96 -0.11
N THR A 219 -11.95 -33.96 -0.05
CA THR A 219 -13.26 -33.80 0.58
C THR A 219 -13.13 -33.77 2.11
N GLY A 220 -13.61 -32.72 2.72
CA GLY A 220 -13.64 -32.56 4.17
C GLY A 220 -14.33 -31.25 4.55
N ARG A 221 -14.80 -31.17 5.78
CA ARG A 221 -15.35 -29.93 6.33
C ARG A 221 -14.22 -29.10 6.93
N TYR A 222 -14.36 -27.80 6.86
CA TYR A 222 -13.50 -26.87 7.58
C TYR A 222 -14.39 -25.74 8.12
N THR A 223 -14.62 -25.78 9.42
CA THR A 223 -15.45 -24.82 10.13
C THR A 223 -14.61 -23.67 10.61
N THR A 224 -15.02 -22.46 10.32
CA THR A 224 -14.34 -21.22 10.72
C THR A 224 -15.29 -20.28 11.43
N GLN A 225 -14.71 -19.44 12.28
CA GLN A 225 -15.38 -18.37 12.98
C GLN A 225 -14.51 -17.12 12.89
N THR A 226 -15.14 -15.97 12.66
CA THR A 226 -14.45 -14.69 12.68
C THR A 226 -15.02 -13.85 13.80
N PRO A 227 -14.24 -13.64 14.90
CA PRO A 227 -14.66 -12.72 15.94
C PRO A 227 -14.67 -11.28 15.41
N LEU A 228 -15.45 -10.40 16.07
CA LEU A 228 -15.62 -9.02 15.63
C LEU A 228 -14.30 -8.27 15.47
N GLU A 229 -13.38 -8.49 16.40
CA GLU A 229 -12.05 -7.87 16.41
C GLU A 229 -11.18 -8.19 15.19
N ASP A 230 -11.42 -9.34 14.55
CA ASP A 230 -10.70 -9.78 13.36
C ASP A 230 -11.47 -9.48 12.05
N MET A 231 -12.56 -8.73 12.11
CA MET A 231 -13.33 -8.35 10.93
C MET A 231 -12.80 -7.05 10.31
N LEU A 232 -12.75 -7.02 8.99
CA LEU A 232 -12.47 -5.82 8.22
C LEU A 232 -13.50 -5.69 7.10
N ILE A 233 -14.15 -4.54 7.02
CA ILE A 233 -15.06 -4.18 5.95
C ILE A 233 -14.37 -3.16 5.07
N ILE A 234 -14.24 -3.48 3.79
CA ILE A 234 -13.67 -2.62 2.76
C ILE A 234 -14.80 -2.19 1.85
N THR A 235 -14.99 -0.88 1.70
CA THR A 235 -16.11 -0.33 0.95
C THR A 235 -15.75 1.00 0.31
N THR A 236 -16.68 1.60 -0.43
CA THR A 236 -16.56 2.95 -0.95
C THR A 236 -16.94 3.99 0.11
N ASP A 237 -16.48 5.23 -0.09
CA ASP A 237 -16.79 6.33 0.82
C ASP A 237 -18.29 6.64 0.82
N ASP A 238 -18.99 6.45 -0.31
CA ASP A 238 -20.43 6.64 -0.43
C ASP A 238 -21.20 5.67 0.47
N VAL A 239 -20.86 4.36 0.42
CA VAL A 239 -21.48 3.34 1.28
C VAL A 239 -21.19 3.61 2.75
N LYS A 240 -19.96 3.98 3.09
CA LYS A 240 -19.59 4.32 4.47
C LYS A 240 -20.37 5.54 4.98
N ALA A 241 -20.46 6.59 4.17
CA ALA A 241 -21.24 7.78 4.52
C ALA A 241 -22.71 7.42 4.75
N TYR A 242 -23.30 6.61 3.88
CA TYR A 242 -24.66 6.11 4.03
C TYR A 242 -24.85 5.29 5.32
N MET A 243 -23.90 4.41 5.65
CA MET A 243 -23.92 3.63 6.90
C MET A 243 -23.87 4.51 8.15
N LEU A 244 -23.14 5.64 8.10
CA LEU A 244 -23.00 6.57 9.22
C LEU A 244 -24.19 7.53 9.36
N ASP A 245 -24.82 7.95 8.27
CA ASP A 245 -25.91 8.93 8.25
C ASP A 245 -27.28 8.30 8.59
N THR A 246 -27.45 7.05 8.30
CA THR A 246 -28.75 6.39 8.46
C THR A 246 -29.00 5.87 9.86
N LYS A 247 -30.30 5.58 10.15
CA LYS A 247 -30.76 4.88 11.37
C LYS A 247 -30.00 3.57 11.65
N ILE A 248 -29.21 3.08 10.69
CA ILE A 248 -28.34 1.92 10.79
C ILE A 248 -27.26 2.14 11.84
N ALA A 249 -26.65 3.32 11.91
CA ALA A 249 -25.67 3.65 12.93
C ALA A 249 -26.22 3.45 14.35
N ASN A 250 -27.47 3.88 14.57
CA ASN A 250 -28.16 3.64 15.84
C ASN A 250 -28.45 2.14 16.09
N THR A 251 -28.72 1.38 15.05
CA THR A 251 -28.97 -0.07 15.16
C THR A 251 -27.69 -0.83 15.49
N PHE A 252 -26.54 -0.45 14.90
CA PHE A 252 -25.24 -1.00 15.23
C PHE A 252 -24.83 -0.70 16.68
N GLN A 253 -25.08 0.52 17.17
CA GLN A 253 -24.82 0.89 18.56
C GLN A 253 -25.70 0.15 19.55
N ILE A 254 -27.01 -0.02 19.23
CA ILE A 254 -27.97 -0.76 20.08
C ILE A 254 -27.60 -2.25 20.15
N ALA A 255 -27.06 -2.82 19.08
CA ALA A 255 -26.61 -4.21 19.07
C ALA A 255 -25.27 -4.46 19.78
N GLY A 256 -24.62 -3.42 20.29
CA GLY A 256 -23.28 -3.52 20.92
C GLY A 256 -22.16 -3.83 19.92
N LEU A 257 -22.41 -3.63 18.63
CA LEU A 257 -21.48 -3.87 17.54
C LEU A 257 -20.88 -2.52 17.11
N ASP A 258 -19.70 -2.18 17.63
CA ASP A 258 -18.95 -1.03 17.13
C ASP A 258 -18.15 -1.44 15.88
N LEU A 259 -18.77 -1.30 14.72
CA LEU A 259 -18.12 -1.55 13.43
C LEU A 259 -17.35 -0.34 12.88
N THR A 260 -17.46 0.80 13.52
CA THR A 260 -16.89 2.06 12.99
C THR A 260 -15.37 1.96 12.75
N ASN A 261 -14.67 1.28 13.67
CA ASN A 261 -13.22 1.06 13.58
C ASN A 261 -12.83 -0.07 12.63
N HIS A 262 -13.79 -0.86 12.16
CA HIS A 262 -13.58 -2.00 11.27
C HIS A 262 -13.89 -1.69 9.81
N ILE A 263 -14.37 -0.46 9.51
CA ILE A 263 -14.73 -0.04 8.15
C ILE A 263 -13.61 0.82 7.57
N MET A 264 -12.98 0.29 6.53
CA MET A 264 -12.02 1.00 5.69
C MET A 264 -12.70 1.38 4.38
N SER A 265 -12.75 2.66 4.07
CA SER A 265 -13.36 3.14 2.84
C SER A 265 -12.36 3.81 1.92
N PHE A 266 -12.69 3.78 0.64
CA PHE A 266 -11.93 4.40 -0.43
C PHE A 266 -12.85 5.22 -1.32
N ASP A 267 -12.33 6.31 -1.85
CA ASP A 267 -13.03 7.20 -2.78
C ASP A 267 -13.47 6.41 -4.04
N ASP A 268 -12.55 5.61 -4.59
CA ASP A 268 -12.80 4.73 -5.71
C ASP A 268 -12.10 3.38 -5.51
N LEU A 269 -12.78 2.30 -5.85
CA LEU A 269 -12.23 0.94 -5.86
C LEU A 269 -11.68 0.54 -7.25
N GLY A 270 -11.75 1.43 -8.24
CA GLY A 270 -11.16 1.24 -9.57
C GLY A 270 -9.65 1.48 -9.61
N GLY A 271 -9.11 1.56 -10.82
CA GLY A 271 -7.69 1.78 -11.08
C GLY A 271 -6.82 0.54 -10.88
N VAL A 272 -7.42 -0.62 -10.94
CA VAL A 272 -6.74 -1.93 -10.99
C VAL A 272 -6.88 -2.49 -12.39
N TRP A 273 -5.76 -2.83 -13.02
CA TRP A 273 -5.71 -3.30 -14.42
C TRP A 273 -5.04 -4.66 -14.48
N LYS A 274 -5.58 -5.56 -15.28
CA LYS A 274 -5.06 -6.92 -15.44
C LYS A 274 -4.80 -7.25 -16.90
N LEU A 275 -3.69 -7.95 -17.18
CA LEU A 275 -3.35 -8.41 -18.50
C LEU A 275 -4.15 -9.68 -18.89
N ASP A 276 -4.79 -9.61 -20.05
CA ASP A 276 -5.51 -10.73 -20.66
C ASP A 276 -4.62 -11.65 -21.48
N SER A 277 -3.50 -11.12 -21.95
CA SER A 277 -2.50 -11.83 -22.75
C SER A 277 -1.10 -11.34 -22.43
N ASP A 278 -0.08 -12.11 -22.82
CA ASP A 278 1.31 -11.67 -22.70
C ASP A 278 1.57 -10.46 -23.59
N VAL A 279 2.27 -9.47 -23.05
CA VAL A 279 2.61 -8.23 -23.78
C VAL A 279 4.09 -7.95 -23.63
N THR A 280 4.73 -7.59 -24.76
CA THR A 280 6.11 -7.11 -24.77
C THR A 280 6.12 -5.59 -24.86
N ALA A 281 6.80 -4.94 -23.91
CA ALA A 281 6.89 -3.47 -23.89
C ALA A 281 7.71 -2.93 -25.07
N THR A 282 7.20 -1.89 -25.70
CA THR A 282 7.85 -1.18 -26.79
C THR A 282 8.42 0.17 -26.32
N ALA A 283 9.16 0.86 -27.22
CA ALA A 283 9.68 2.19 -26.93
C ALA A 283 8.57 3.23 -26.66
N ASP A 284 7.40 3.03 -27.24
CA ASP A 284 6.26 3.94 -27.10
C ASP A 284 5.55 3.77 -25.74
N ASP A 285 5.70 2.62 -25.09
CA ASP A 285 5.14 2.36 -23.75
C ASP A 285 5.99 2.98 -22.64
N ILE A 286 7.31 3.11 -22.85
CA ILE A 286 8.27 3.57 -21.84
C ILE A 286 7.91 4.91 -21.18
N PRO A 287 7.38 5.94 -21.90
CA PRO A 287 7.01 7.21 -21.30
C PRO A 287 5.95 7.07 -20.21
N PHE A 288 5.00 6.17 -20.38
CA PHE A 288 3.91 5.93 -19.42
C PHE A 288 4.45 5.26 -18.15
N PHE A 289 5.31 4.25 -18.29
CA PHE A 289 5.96 3.60 -17.16
C PHE A 289 6.88 4.54 -16.39
N ARG A 290 7.56 5.49 -17.06
CA ARG A 290 8.40 6.51 -16.40
C ARG A 290 7.59 7.59 -15.70
N ALA A 291 6.48 8.03 -16.28
CA ALA A 291 5.64 9.07 -15.69
C ALA A 291 5.00 8.64 -14.37
N LEU A 292 4.87 7.35 -14.15
CA LEU A 292 4.31 6.75 -12.93
C LEU A 292 5.37 6.44 -11.86
N GLY A 293 6.62 6.77 -12.12
CA GLY A 293 7.72 6.87 -11.13
C GLY A 293 8.34 5.56 -10.68
N ASP A 294 7.58 4.48 -10.58
CA ASP A 294 8.02 3.29 -9.86
C ASP A 294 8.32 2.07 -10.74
N TYR A 295 7.83 2.05 -11.96
CA TYR A 295 8.11 0.97 -12.90
C TYR A 295 9.13 1.41 -13.95
N GLN A 296 10.35 0.92 -13.82
CA GLN A 296 11.37 1.04 -14.87
C GLN A 296 11.17 -0.13 -15.83
N THR A 297 10.43 0.12 -16.89
CA THR A 297 10.27 -0.84 -17.99
C THR A 297 11.29 -0.53 -19.07
N ALA A 298 11.96 -1.55 -19.55
CA ALA A 298 12.84 -1.47 -20.71
C ALA A 298 12.12 -1.99 -21.98
N VAL A 299 12.59 -1.55 -23.13
CA VAL A 299 12.14 -2.09 -24.42
C VAL A 299 12.48 -3.59 -24.48
N GLY A 300 11.47 -4.40 -24.79
CA GLY A 300 11.62 -5.86 -24.86
C GLY A 300 11.27 -6.61 -23.58
N ASP A 301 10.94 -5.91 -22.48
CA ASP A 301 10.42 -6.57 -21.28
C ASP A 301 9.08 -7.25 -21.57
N VAL A 302 8.95 -8.50 -21.12
CA VAL A 302 7.75 -9.31 -21.32
C VAL A 302 6.95 -9.34 -20.03
N PHE A 303 5.69 -8.95 -20.12
CA PHE A 303 4.72 -9.05 -19.05
C PHE A 303 3.75 -10.19 -19.35
N ASN A 304 3.65 -11.13 -18.44
CA ASN A 304 2.83 -12.32 -18.63
C ASN A 304 1.34 -12.03 -18.36
N LYS A 305 0.48 -12.78 -18.99
CA LYS A 305 -0.95 -12.82 -18.69
C LYS A 305 -1.20 -12.91 -17.18
N GLY A 306 -2.18 -12.16 -16.69
CA GLY A 306 -2.61 -12.15 -15.28
C GLY A 306 -1.81 -11.19 -14.40
N VAL A 307 -0.81 -10.49 -14.92
CA VAL A 307 -0.12 -9.43 -14.16
C VAL A 307 -1.10 -8.28 -13.89
N VAL A 308 -1.10 -7.82 -12.64
CA VAL A 308 -1.99 -6.76 -12.16
C VAL A 308 -1.20 -5.47 -11.98
N PHE A 309 -1.77 -4.36 -12.46
CA PHE A 309 -1.21 -3.02 -12.36
C PHE A 309 -2.11 -2.12 -11.51
N THR A 310 -1.49 -1.23 -10.75
CA THR A 310 -2.20 -0.26 -9.88
C THR A 310 -2.28 1.14 -10.47
N PHE A 311 -2.02 1.26 -11.76
CA PHE A 311 -2.07 2.50 -12.54
C PHE A 311 -2.74 2.24 -13.90
N ASP A 312 -3.17 3.28 -14.57
CA ASP A 312 -3.87 3.19 -15.86
C ASP A 312 -2.93 2.73 -16.99
N ILE A 313 -2.76 1.42 -17.09
CA ILE A 313 -1.91 0.78 -18.10
C ILE A 313 -2.50 0.85 -19.50
N SER A 314 -3.81 1.13 -19.64
CA SER A 314 -4.45 1.27 -20.96
C SER A 314 -3.91 2.43 -21.80
N LYS A 315 -3.21 3.36 -21.17
CA LYS A 315 -2.54 4.47 -21.88
C LYS A 315 -1.29 4.02 -22.62
N ALA A 316 -0.66 2.90 -22.23
CA ALA A 316 0.49 2.36 -22.93
C ALA A 316 0.03 1.66 -24.22
N PRO A 317 0.51 2.05 -25.42
CA PRO A 317 -0.06 1.60 -26.70
C PRO A 317 -0.10 0.09 -26.88
N SER A 318 0.98 -0.62 -26.51
CA SER A 318 1.04 -2.08 -26.64
C SER A 318 0.16 -2.81 -25.64
N PHE A 319 -0.22 -2.17 -24.56
CA PHE A 319 -1.05 -2.74 -23.50
C PHE A 319 -2.54 -2.40 -23.66
N ALA A 320 -2.88 -1.33 -24.38
CA ALA A 320 -4.23 -0.79 -24.47
C ALA A 320 -5.31 -1.82 -24.86
N SER A 321 -4.97 -2.76 -25.75
CA SER A 321 -5.89 -3.79 -26.22
C SER A 321 -5.80 -5.12 -25.46
N ALA A 322 -4.83 -5.25 -24.55
CA ALA A 322 -4.52 -6.49 -23.85
C ALA A 322 -4.80 -6.40 -22.34
N VAL A 323 -5.46 -5.35 -21.89
CA VAL A 323 -5.81 -5.12 -20.49
C VAL A 323 -7.29 -4.87 -20.31
N HIS A 324 -7.82 -5.30 -19.16
CA HIS A 324 -9.12 -4.84 -18.69
C HIS A 324 -8.98 -4.24 -17.28
N GLU A 325 -9.91 -3.35 -16.96
CA GLU A 325 -10.02 -2.79 -15.63
C GLU A 325 -10.81 -3.72 -14.72
N ILE A 326 -10.21 -4.11 -13.60
CA ILE A 326 -10.90 -4.84 -12.55
C ILE A 326 -11.57 -3.83 -11.63
N LYS A 327 -12.87 -3.84 -11.60
CA LYS A 327 -13.66 -2.98 -10.71
C LYS A 327 -15.01 -3.64 -10.36
N PRO A 328 -15.61 -3.31 -9.23
CA PRO A 328 -16.97 -3.71 -8.93
C PRO A 328 -17.95 -3.21 -10.01
N LYS A 329 -19.02 -3.95 -10.26
CA LYS A 329 -20.05 -3.56 -11.23
C LYS A 329 -20.76 -2.26 -10.85
N SER A 330 -20.86 -1.99 -9.55
CA SER A 330 -21.44 -0.78 -8.99
C SER A 330 -20.45 -0.10 -8.06
N LYS A 331 -20.59 1.22 -7.88
CA LYS A 331 -19.88 1.97 -6.83
C LYS A 331 -20.30 1.50 -5.42
N ASP A 332 -21.51 0.96 -5.29
CA ASP A 332 -22.02 0.44 -4.03
C ASP A 332 -21.57 -1.01 -3.86
N PHE A 333 -20.41 -1.15 -3.23
CA PHE A 333 -19.72 -2.40 -3.01
C PHE A 333 -19.16 -2.46 -1.59
N ALA A 334 -19.21 -3.65 -0.99
CA ALA A 334 -18.57 -3.93 0.28
C ALA A 334 -17.95 -5.33 0.30
N LEU A 335 -16.71 -5.43 0.76
CA LEU A 335 -16.02 -6.68 1.01
C LEU A 335 -15.83 -6.85 2.52
N LEU A 336 -16.47 -7.87 3.10
CA LEU A 336 -16.27 -8.30 4.47
C LEU A 336 -15.23 -9.42 4.48
N ILE A 337 -14.13 -9.23 5.18
CA ILE A 337 -12.99 -10.14 5.19
C ILE A 337 -12.46 -10.32 6.61
N ASP A 338 -12.01 -11.54 6.91
CA ASP A 338 -11.23 -11.83 8.12
C ASP A 338 -9.81 -11.29 7.96
N VAL A 339 -9.38 -10.44 8.87
CA VAL A 339 -8.04 -9.82 8.87
C VAL A 339 -6.92 -10.88 8.82
N ARG A 340 -7.12 -12.02 9.46
CA ARG A 340 -6.15 -13.13 9.48
C ARG A 340 -5.95 -13.75 8.10
N SER A 341 -6.90 -13.54 7.17
CA SER A 341 -6.76 -14.01 5.79
C SER A 341 -5.74 -13.20 4.99
N ILE A 342 -5.43 -11.99 5.41
CA ILE A 342 -4.52 -11.10 4.69
C ILE A 342 -3.10 -11.34 5.15
N TYR A 343 -2.31 -11.94 4.30
CA TYR A 343 -0.87 -12.08 4.51
C TYR A 343 -0.16 -10.85 3.98
N TYR A 344 0.29 -9.99 4.90
CA TYR A 344 1.15 -8.88 4.58
C TYR A 344 2.40 -8.93 5.44
N ARG A 345 3.51 -9.34 4.82
CA ARG A 345 4.82 -9.40 5.46
C ARG A 345 5.75 -8.45 4.76
N ARG A 346 6.57 -7.74 5.51
CA ARG A 346 7.57 -6.84 4.97
C ARG A 346 8.88 -6.97 5.73
N ASN A 347 9.95 -6.59 5.05
CA ASN A 347 11.27 -6.48 5.66
C ASN A 347 11.74 -5.04 5.54
N THR A 348 11.64 -4.30 6.65
CA THR A 348 12.08 -2.90 6.75
C THR A 348 13.53 -2.77 7.19
N SER A 349 14.18 -3.85 7.63
CA SER A 349 15.57 -3.82 8.07
C SER A 349 16.55 -3.39 6.98
N LYS A 350 16.14 -3.49 5.70
CA LYS A 350 16.91 -3.07 4.52
C LYS A 350 16.48 -1.73 3.93
N LEU A 351 15.58 -1.01 4.58
CA LEU A 351 15.24 0.38 4.20
C LEU A 351 16.37 1.37 4.48
N LEU A 352 17.46 0.93 5.11
CA LEU A 352 18.67 1.75 5.21
C LEU A 352 19.22 1.98 3.79
N PRO A 353 19.43 3.26 3.41
CA PRO A 353 19.91 3.57 2.08
C PRO A 353 21.32 3.02 1.88
N THR A 354 21.53 2.29 0.81
CA THR A 354 22.86 2.06 0.27
C THR A 354 23.18 3.20 -0.67
N TYR A 355 24.42 3.69 -0.69
CA TYR A 355 24.80 4.80 -1.53
C TYR A 355 26.03 4.45 -2.37
N PHE A 356 26.10 5.11 -3.51
CA PHE A 356 27.26 5.12 -4.40
C PHE A 356 27.60 6.56 -4.76
N TYR A 357 28.86 6.92 -4.66
CA TYR A 357 29.35 8.23 -5.05
C TYR A 357 29.90 8.18 -6.48
N ASN A 358 29.38 9.04 -7.34
CA ASN A 358 29.88 9.22 -8.69
C ASN A 358 30.84 10.41 -8.72
N ASN A 359 32.14 10.11 -8.86
CA ASN A 359 33.19 11.12 -8.86
C ASN A 359 33.15 12.05 -10.09
N GLU A 360 32.58 11.60 -11.21
CA GLU A 360 32.54 12.41 -12.44
C GLU A 360 31.44 13.50 -12.36
N LEU A 361 30.35 13.21 -11.68
CA LEU A 361 29.21 14.11 -11.58
C LEU A 361 29.08 14.78 -10.20
N ASP A 362 29.98 14.47 -9.26
CA ASP A 362 29.93 14.92 -7.86
C ASP A 362 28.55 14.67 -7.22
N GLU A 363 28.05 13.44 -7.39
CA GLU A 363 26.69 13.04 -7.00
C GLU A 363 26.69 11.80 -6.12
N TYR A 364 25.82 11.82 -5.10
CA TYR A 364 25.48 10.64 -4.33
C TYR A 364 24.19 10.03 -4.85
N THR A 365 24.26 8.80 -5.27
CA THR A 365 23.08 8.00 -5.63
C THR A 365 22.73 7.08 -4.48
N TYR A 366 21.52 7.18 -3.98
CA TYR A 366 20.98 6.39 -2.89
C TYR A 366 19.97 5.39 -3.41
N TRP A 367 19.98 4.20 -2.82
CA TRP A 367 19.06 3.11 -3.13
C TRP A 367 18.36 2.67 -1.85
N LEU A 368 17.04 2.70 -1.87
CA LEU A 368 16.19 2.11 -0.84
C LEU A 368 15.70 0.76 -1.35
N HIS A 369 16.05 -0.30 -0.64
CA HIS A 369 15.58 -1.64 -0.94
C HIS A 369 14.50 -2.05 0.04
N TYR A 370 13.39 -2.57 -0.46
CA TYR A 370 12.36 -3.12 0.38
C TYR A 370 11.79 -4.41 -0.20
N TYR A 371 11.38 -5.28 0.70
CA TYR A 371 10.80 -6.56 0.37
C TYR A 371 9.44 -6.64 1.00
N SER A 372 8.44 -7.01 0.23
CA SER A 372 7.09 -7.25 0.72
C SER A 372 6.51 -8.52 0.11
N PHE A 373 5.73 -9.20 0.92
CA PHE A 373 4.95 -10.36 0.50
C PHE A 373 3.49 -10.09 0.85
N LYS A 374 2.62 -10.21 -0.13
CA LYS A 374 1.19 -9.94 -0.01
C LYS A 374 0.42 -11.10 -0.62
N SER A 375 -0.56 -11.62 0.10
CA SER A 375 -1.42 -12.70 -0.38
C SER A 375 -2.72 -12.77 0.44
N ILE A 376 -3.71 -13.48 -0.08
CA ILE A 376 -4.98 -13.73 0.63
C ILE A 376 -5.15 -15.23 0.79
N SER A 377 -5.34 -15.66 2.06
CA SER A 377 -5.62 -17.04 2.40
C SER A 377 -7.06 -17.42 2.04
N PRO A 378 -7.32 -18.55 1.40
CA PRO A 378 -8.66 -19.04 1.12
C PRO A 378 -9.35 -19.64 2.36
N PHE A 379 -8.62 -19.91 3.43
CA PHE A 379 -9.12 -20.67 4.57
C PHE A 379 -9.93 -19.87 5.59
N TYR A 380 -9.98 -18.56 5.49
CA TYR A 380 -10.73 -17.69 6.39
C TYR A 380 -12.00 -17.15 5.71
N ASN A 381 -12.94 -16.67 6.51
CA ASN A 381 -14.20 -16.16 6.05
C ASN A 381 -14.08 -14.89 5.22
N LYS A 382 -14.82 -14.83 4.10
CA LYS A 382 -14.89 -13.68 3.20
C LYS A 382 -16.26 -13.64 2.52
N ILE A 383 -16.79 -12.44 2.31
CA ILE A 383 -18.06 -12.24 1.61
C ILE A 383 -18.00 -10.89 0.90
N ALA A 384 -18.39 -10.84 -0.34
CA ALA A 384 -18.62 -9.61 -1.07
C ALA A 384 -20.14 -9.34 -1.16
N VAL A 385 -20.52 -8.08 -1.04
CA VAL A 385 -21.88 -7.60 -1.29
C VAL A 385 -21.81 -6.49 -2.32
N GLU A 386 -22.53 -6.62 -3.41
CA GLU A 386 -22.58 -5.63 -4.49
C GLU A 386 -24.02 -5.25 -4.82
N VAL A 387 -24.23 -4.01 -5.19
CA VAL A 387 -25.51 -3.57 -5.74
C VAL A 387 -25.53 -3.92 -7.22
N ASP A 388 -26.46 -4.78 -7.60
CA ASP A 388 -26.76 -5.13 -8.98
C ASP A 388 -28.20 -4.71 -9.28
N PRO A 389 -28.40 -3.61 -10.03
CA PRO A 389 -29.74 -3.10 -10.33
C PRO A 389 -30.65 -4.11 -11.06
N GLU A 390 -30.04 -5.13 -11.68
CA GLU A 390 -30.74 -6.19 -12.40
C GLU A 390 -31.14 -7.35 -11.48
N ALA A 391 -30.75 -7.35 -10.21
CA ALA A 391 -31.05 -8.40 -9.25
C ALA A 391 -32.45 -8.31 -8.63
N LYS A 392 -33.29 -7.38 -9.09
CA LYS A 392 -34.69 -7.20 -8.64
C LYS A 392 -35.62 -8.21 -9.24
#